data_d7bfb5d11c326977dd11dfa821f44bb4
#
_entry.id   d7bfb5d11c326977dd11dfa821f44bb4
#
_cell.length_a   1.000
_cell.length_b   1.000
_cell.length_c   1.000
_cell.angle_alpha   90.00
_cell.angle_beta   90.00
_cell.angle_gamma   90.00
#
_symmetry.space_group_name_H-M   'P 1'
#
loop_
_entity.id
_entity.type
_entity.pdbx_description
1 polymer ?
#
loop_
_entity_poly.entity_id
_entity_poly.type
_entity_poly.pdbx_seq_one_letter_code
_entity_poly.pdbx_strand_id
1 'polypeptide(L)'
;MSARPRLLFVAPWFLFPRVSGGRIRTTDVLRGMKGGAFEITLVSPQPPDGNDRSAEIASVCDHFVSWRDDTNRSVFNRFLSLASGLPVSVALDRSRRGRERIARELASRPDVVVLDFVHTAVLAPTGPLPVRSVLFTHNVESEIYGRNADVARNALARAVWRSQRAKMERFERDAMRRFDTVVAVSERDGEFFRDELGIANVRVIPTGVDVDFYSFAPKPGGDDLTGKGGKLVFTGSMDWRPNIDGLQWLMDEAWARIVAASPASELVIVGRNPPRRLVAEAARRGLAWTFTGLVDDVRSYVHDADVCIIPLRAGGGTRLKVYEAMALGCPVVSTAVGVEGLPLVADEHYVRAEDAEDFAAAVLRLLRDPELRERIAAAARKYLAANFSPRMVGRAFEEICLEGVSR
;
A
#
# COMPACT_ATOMS: atom_id res chain seq x y z
N MET A 1 -35.57 -16.91 2.23
CA MET A 1 -34.47 -15.96 2.08
C MET A 1 -33.87 -16.19 0.69
N SER A 2 -33.78 -15.19 -0.15
CA SER A 2 -33.09 -15.30 -1.45
C SER A 2 -31.63 -15.68 -1.20
N ALA A 3 -31.05 -16.56 -2.01
CA ALA A 3 -29.64 -16.90 -1.93
C ALA A 3 -28.80 -15.64 -2.18
N ARG A 4 -27.71 -15.46 -1.42
CA ARG A 4 -26.78 -14.34 -1.65
C ARG A 4 -26.14 -14.48 -3.03
N PRO A 5 -25.95 -13.38 -3.78
CA PRO A 5 -25.21 -13.42 -5.03
C PRO A 5 -23.78 -13.91 -4.81
N ARG A 6 -23.22 -14.62 -5.79
CA ARG A 6 -21.89 -15.25 -5.72
C ARG A 6 -20.85 -14.33 -6.31
N LEU A 7 -19.84 -14.01 -5.52
CA LEU A 7 -18.70 -13.20 -5.94
C LEU A 7 -17.44 -14.07 -6.05
N LEU A 8 -16.84 -14.10 -7.22
CA LEU A 8 -15.56 -14.74 -7.48
C LEU A 8 -14.43 -13.69 -7.35
N PHE A 9 -13.63 -13.77 -6.30
CA PHE A 9 -12.49 -12.87 -6.09
C PHE A 9 -11.19 -13.57 -6.44
N VAL A 10 -10.47 -13.05 -7.43
CA VAL A 10 -9.23 -13.66 -7.94
C VAL A 10 -8.04 -12.82 -7.53
N ALA A 11 -7.16 -13.36 -6.68
CA ALA A 11 -5.93 -12.73 -6.25
C ALA A 11 -4.70 -13.34 -6.97
N PRO A 12 -3.70 -12.52 -7.38
CA PRO A 12 -2.53 -12.99 -8.15
C PRO A 12 -1.54 -13.78 -7.31
N TRP A 13 -1.62 -13.66 -5.99
CA TRP A 13 -0.80 -14.39 -5.01
C TRP A 13 -1.62 -14.74 -3.77
N PHE A 14 -1.09 -15.65 -2.97
CA PHE A 14 -1.69 -15.99 -1.68
C PHE A 14 -1.62 -14.79 -0.73
N LEU A 15 -2.72 -14.48 -0.03
CA LEU A 15 -2.86 -13.23 0.71
C LEU A 15 -2.12 -13.18 2.05
N PHE A 16 -1.78 -14.33 2.61
CA PHE A 16 -1.16 -14.42 3.93
C PHE A 16 0.28 -14.94 3.87
N PRO A 17 1.17 -14.50 4.77
CA PRO A 17 0.96 -13.42 5.74
C PRO A 17 0.81 -12.05 5.08
N ARG A 18 0.20 -11.11 5.80
CA ARG A 18 -0.12 -9.73 5.36
C ARG A 18 1.12 -8.81 5.39
N VAL A 19 2.14 -9.13 4.58
CA VAL A 19 3.47 -8.47 4.61
C VAL A 19 3.67 -7.37 3.57
N SER A 20 2.67 -7.04 2.78
CA SER A 20 2.75 -5.98 1.78
C SER A 20 1.47 -5.16 1.72
N GLY A 21 1.58 -3.88 1.36
CA GLY A 21 0.43 -2.96 1.29
C GLY A 21 -0.73 -3.49 0.44
N GLY A 22 -0.44 -4.14 -0.69
CA GLY A 22 -1.46 -4.77 -1.51
C GLY A 22 -2.20 -5.90 -0.78
N ARG A 23 -1.47 -6.84 -0.14
CA ARG A 23 -2.09 -7.93 0.62
C ARG A 23 -2.90 -7.42 1.80
N ILE A 24 -2.41 -6.40 2.50
CA ILE A 24 -3.13 -5.76 3.62
C ILE A 24 -4.45 -5.20 3.10
N ARG A 25 -4.41 -4.39 2.03
CA ARG A 25 -5.62 -3.77 1.45
C ARG A 25 -6.62 -4.80 0.96
N THR A 26 -6.19 -5.78 0.18
CA THR A 26 -7.08 -6.84 -0.31
C THR A 26 -7.75 -7.60 0.84
N THR A 27 -6.99 -7.97 1.87
CA THR A 27 -7.55 -8.66 3.04
C THR A 27 -8.51 -7.78 3.84
N ASP A 28 -8.25 -6.48 3.96
CA ASP A 28 -9.13 -5.55 4.69
C ASP A 28 -10.45 -5.32 3.94
N VAL A 29 -10.41 -5.20 2.60
CA VAL A 29 -11.62 -5.14 1.77
C VAL A 29 -12.44 -6.41 1.93
N LEU A 30 -11.82 -7.58 1.76
CA LEU A 30 -12.51 -8.87 1.88
C LEU A 30 -13.09 -9.10 3.29
N ARG A 31 -12.36 -8.75 4.35
CA ARG A 31 -12.87 -8.79 5.74
C ARG A 31 -14.09 -7.88 5.92
N GLY A 32 -14.02 -6.69 5.33
CA GLY A 32 -15.12 -5.74 5.39
C GLY A 32 -16.38 -6.22 4.66
N MET A 33 -16.23 -7.03 3.61
CA MET A 33 -17.33 -7.64 2.84
C MET A 33 -17.83 -8.95 3.45
N LYS A 34 -16.99 -9.65 4.24
CA LYS A 34 -17.32 -10.97 4.79
C LYS A 34 -18.59 -10.91 5.65
N GLY A 35 -19.55 -11.78 5.34
CA GLY A 35 -20.86 -11.79 5.98
C GLY A 35 -21.84 -10.72 5.48
N GLY A 36 -21.45 -9.94 4.45
CA GLY A 36 -22.29 -8.95 3.78
C GLY A 36 -23.19 -9.54 2.70
N ALA A 37 -23.37 -8.80 1.59
CA ALA A 37 -24.32 -9.13 0.54
C ALA A 37 -23.92 -10.34 -0.30
N PHE A 38 -22.62 -10.66 -0.40
CA PHE A 38 -22.11 -11.72 -1.27
C PHE A 38 -21.73 -13.00 -0.51
N GLU A 39 -21.86 -14.12 -1.20
CA GLU A 39 -21.14 -15.36 -0.92
C GLU A 39 -19.80 -15.30 -1.68
N ILE A 40 -18.68 -15.20 -0.94
CA ILE A 40 -17.37 -14.89 -1.50
C ILE A 40 -16.55 -16.17 -1.72
N THR A 41 -16.18 -16.44 -2.96
CA THR A 41 -15.19 -17.46 -3.34
C THR A 41 -13.86 -16.77 -3.66
N LEU A 42 -12.84 -16.98 -2.82
CA LEU A 42 -11.47 -16.50 -3.07
C LEU A 42 -10.69 -17.53 -3.88
N VAL A 43 -10.09 -17.09 -4.96
CA VAL A 43 -9.25 -17.90 -5.86
C VAL A 43 -7.84 -17.34 -5.90
N SER A 44 -6.83 -18.11 -5.48
CA SER A 44 -5.42 -17.67 -5.46
C SER A 44 -4.45 -18.85 -5.61
N PRO A 45 -3.13 -18.62 -5.80
CA PRO A 45 -2.14 -19.67 -5.60
C PRO A 45 -2.23 -20.29 -4.21
N GLN A 46 -1.75 -21.52 -4.08
CA GLN A 46 -1.63 -22.23 -2.79
C GLN A 46 -0.68 -21.48 -1.84
N PRO A 47 -0.82 -21.66 -0.49
CA PRO A 47 0.17 -21.20 0.48
C PRO A 47 1.58 -21.66 0.10
N PRO A 48 2.57 -20.75 0.05
CA PRO A 48 3.93 -21.12 -0.37
C PRO A 48 4.70 -21.94 0.66
N ASP A 49 4.30 -21.83 1.94
CA ASP A 49 4.99 -22.42 3.10
C ASP A 49 4.34 -23.71 3.59
N GLY A 50 3.21 -24.14 2.99
CA GLY A 50 2.48 -25.32 3.41
C GLY A 50 1.84 -25.26 4.81
N ASN A 51 1.89 -24.10 5.47
CA ASN A 51 1.30 -23.91 6.79
C ASN A 51 -0.25 -23.91 6.72
N ASP A 52 -0.88 -24.37 7.78
CA ASP A 52 -2.33 -24.22 7.92
C ASP A 52 -2.70 -22.76 8.13
N ARG A 53 -3.49 -22.22 7.20
CA ARG A 53 -3.99 -20.86 7.17
C ARG A 53 -5.52 -20.80 7.18
N SER A 54 -6.16 -21.88 7.61
CA SER A 54 -7.62 -22.05 7.53
C SER A 54 -8.38 -20.93 8.24
N ALA A 55 -7.93 -20.52 9.43
CA ALA A 55 -8.56 -19.44 10.20
C ALA A 55 -8.43 -18.08 9.48
N GLU A 56 -7.25 -17.80 8.93
CA GLU A 56 -6.99 -16.55 8.20
C GLU A 56 -7.83 -16.51 6.90
N ILE A 57 -7.91 -17.60 6.17
CA ILE A 57 -8.73 -17.76 4.95
C ILE A 57 -10.22 -17.57 5.29
N ALA A 58 -10.72 -18.25 6.33
CA ALA A 58 -12.12 -18.13 6.75
C ALA A 58 -12.50 -16.71 7.18
N SER A 59 -11.53 -15.87 7.59
CA SER A 59 -11.77 -14.48 7.91
C SER A 59 -12.05 -13.57 6.71
N VAL A 60 -11.76 -14.02 5.47
CA VAL A 60 -11.84 -13.20 4.26
C VAL A 60 -12.79 -13.75 3.18
N CYS A 61 -13.16 -15.03 3.23
CA CYS A 61 -14.04 -15.64 2.22
C CYS A 61 -14.91 -16.74 2.81
N ASP A 62 -15.96 -17.15 2.07
CA ASP A 62 -16.83 -18.29 2.39
C ASP A 62 -16.24 -19.57 1.83
N HIS A 63 -15.65 -19.49 0.63
CA HIS A 63 -15.02 -20.61 -0.05
C HIS A 63 -13.63 -20.23 -0.53
N PHE A 64 -12.68 -21.14 -0.37
CA PHE A 64 -11.31 -20.98 -0.87
C PHE A 64 -10.98 -22.02 -1.92
N VAL A 65 -10.52 -21.54 -3.05
CA VAL A 65 -10.14 -22.36 -4.20
C VAL A 65 -8.71 -21.99 -4.60
N SER A 66 -7.84 -22.96 -4.79
CA SER A 66 -6.45 -22.68 -5.10
C SER A 66 -5.93 -23.42 -6.31
N TRP A 67 -4.80 -22.94 -6.82
CA TRP A 67 -3.99 -23.65 -7.80
C TRP A 67 -2.52 -23.72 -7.35
N ARG A 68 -1.81 -24.74 -7.79
CA ARG A 68 -0.36 -24.81 -7.56
C ARG A 68 0.35 -23.82 -8.47
N ASP A 69 1.14 -22.93 -7.91
CA ASP A 69 1.91 -21.96 -8.68
C ASP A 69 2.86 -22.72 -9.64
N ASP A 70 2.76 -22.39 -10.92
CA ASP A 70 3.57 -22.91 -12.02
C ASP A 70 4.33 -21.78 -12.75
N THR A 71 4.40 -20.59 -12.14
CA THR A 71 5.17 -19.48 -12.71
C THR A 71 6.66 -19.73 -12.62
N ASN A 72 7.36 -19.39 -13.69
CA ASN A 72 8.83 -19.52 -13.74
C ASN A 72 9.47 -18.12 -13.77
N ARG A 73 9.95 -17.68 -12.62
CA ARG A 73 10.57 -16.35 -12.41
C ARG A 73 12.10 -16.35 -12.50
N SER A 74 12.69 -17.35 -13.19
CA SER A 74 14.14 -17.43 -13.41
C SER A 74 14.70 -16.21 -14.15
N VAL A 75 16.00 -15.95 -13.97
CA VAL A 75 16.70 -14.85 -14.66
C VAL A 75 16.60 -15.01 -16.18
N PHE A 76 16.67 -16.24 -16.68
CA PHE A 76 16.53 -16.55 -18.10
C PHE A 76 15.15 -16.16 -18.64
N ASN A 77 14.07 -16.51 -17.94
CA ASN A 77 12.72 -16.12 -18.35
C ASN A 77 12.48 -14.62 -18.25
N ARG A 78 13.10 -13.94 -17.28
CA ARG A 78 13.07 -12.47 -17.21
C ARG A 78 13.71 -11.85 -18.46
N PHE A 79 14.84 -12.40 -18.90
CA PHE A 79 15.52 -11.92 -20.09
C PHE A 79 14.69 -12.16 -21.37
N LEU A 80 14.14 -13.37 -21.54
CA LEU A 80 13.24 -13.68 -22.67
C LEU A 80 11.99 -12.78 -22.67
N SER A 81 11.45 -12.47 -21.52
CA SER A 81 10.27 -11.61 -21.37
C SER A 81 10.53 -10.15 -21.79
N LEU A 82 11.79 -9.70 -21.83
CA LEU A 82 12.12 -8.38 -22.37
C LEU A 82 11.76 -8.25 -23.86
N ALA A 83 11.84 -9.34 -24.63
CA ALA A 83 11.48 -9.36 -26.04
C ALA A 83 9.95 -9.54 -26.27
N SER A 84 9.17 -9.86 -25.23
CA SER A 84 7.72 -10.01 -25.34
C SER A 84 7.02 -8.67 -25.53
N GLY A 85 5.78 -8.69 -26.04
CA GLY A 85 4.91 -7.51 -26.09
C GLY A 85 4.37 -7.06 -24.74
N LEU A 86 4.51 -7.91 -23.70
CA LEU A 86 4.06 -7.63 -22.33
C LEU A 86 5.18 -7.05 -21.47
N PRO A 87 4.83 -6.31 -20.40
CA PRO A 87 5.79 -6.00 -19.35
C PRO A 87 6.36 -7.27 -18.73
N VAL A 88 7.64 -7.25 -18.34
CA VAL A 88 8.30 -8.43 -17.76
C VAL A 88 7.56 -8.96 -16.54
N SER A 89 7.09 -8.10 -15.64
CA SER A 89 6.31 -8.53 -14.45
C SER A 89 5.07 -9.31 -14.84
N VAL A 90 4.27 -8.77 -15.76
CA VAL A 90 3.02 -9.40 -16.24
C VAL A 90 3.31 -10.71 -16.99
N ALA A 91 4.36 -10.73 -17.81
CA ALA A 91 4.76 -11.95 -18.52
C ALA A 91 5.13 -13.10 -17.57
N LEU A 92 5.78 -12.77 -16.44
CA LEU A 92 6.17 -13.73 -15.41
C LEU A 92 5.02 -14.17 -14.49
N ASP A 93 3.92 -13.43 -14.45
CA ASP A 93 2.73 -13.77 -13.68
C ASP A 93 1.78 -14.73 -14.45
N ARG A 94 2.13 -15.10 -15.69
CA ARG A 94 1.39 -16.07 -16.47
C ARG A 94 1.50 -17.46 -15.82
N SER A 95 0.39 -17.93 -15.27
CA SER A 95 0.22 -19.28 -14.76
C SER A 95 -0.80 -20.02 -15.64
N ARG A 96 -0.38 -21.17 -16.21
CA ARG A 96 -1.29 -22.01 -16.97
C ARG A 96 -2.35 -22.61 -16.05
N ARG A 97 -1.94 -23.11 -14.89
CA ARG A 97 -2.86 -23.70 -13.90
C ARG A 97 -3.80 -22.68 -13.33
N GLY A 98 -3.32 -21.44 -13.11
CA GLY A 98 -4.16 -20.32 -12.69
C GLY A 98 -5.23 -20.01 -13.72
N ARG A 99 -4.86 -19.90 -14.99
CA ARG A 99 -5.82 -19.67 -16.10
C ARG A 99 -6.87 -20.77 -16.20
N GLU A 100 -6.46 -22.04 -16.16
CA GLU A 100 -7.37 -23.20 -16.23
C GLU A 100 -8.32 -23.21 -15.01
N ARG A 101 -7.83 -22.84 -13.83
CA ARG A 101 -8.63 -22.77 -12.62
C ARG A 101 -9.66 -21.65 -12.70
N ILE A 102 -9.25 -20.44 -13.04
CA ILE A 102 -10.12 -19.28 -13.18
C ILE A 102 -11.19 -19.54 -14.25
N ALA A 103 -10.84 -20.14 -15.39
CA ALA A 103 -11.78 -20.48 -16.43
C ALA A 103 -12.86 -21.46 -15.94
N ARG A 104 -12.50 -22.45 -15.11
CA ARG A 104 -13.46 -23.39 -14.49
C ARG A 104 -14.41 -22.69 -13.52
N GLU A 105 -13.89 -21.79 -12.68
CA GLU A 105 -14.73 -21.04 -11.75
C GLU A 105 -15.68 -20.07 -12.48
N LEU A 106 -15.23 -19.41 -13.55
CA LEU A 106 -16.07 -18.57 -14.40
C LEU A 106 -17.17 -19.38 -15.13
N ALA A 107 -16.89 -20.64 -15.49
CA ALA A 107 -17.89 -21.53 -16.09
C ALA A 107 -19.06 -21.85 -15.15
N SER A 108 -18.87 -21.74 -13.83
CA SER A 108 -19.97 -21.86 -12.84
C SER A 108 -20.91 -20.65 -12.83
N ARG A 109 -20.62 -19.62 -13.62
CA ARG A 109 -21.37 -18.36 -13.74
C ARG A 109 -21.62 -17.70 -12.37
N PRO A 110 -20.57 -17.20 -11.69
CA PRO A 110 -20.76 -16.31 -10.54
C PRO A 110 -21.52 -15.05 -11.00
N ASP A 111 -22.16 -14.34 -10.07
CA ASP A 111 -22.86 -13.10 -10.41
C ASP A 111 -21.88 -11.96 -10.70
N VAL A 112 -20.73 -11.96 -9.98
CA VAL A 112 -19.66 -10.98 -10.15
C VAL A 112 -18.29 -11.66 -10.11
N VAL A 113 -17.36 -11.21 -10.95
CA VAL A 113 -15.94 -11.55 -10.84
C VAL A 113 -15.13 -10.29 -10.54
N VAL A 114 -14.28 -10.36 -9.53
CA VAL A 114 -13.28 -9.34 -9.20
C VAL A 114 -11.90 -9.90 -9.51
N LEU A 115 -11.11 -9.16 -10.30
CA LEU A 115 -9.69 -9.43 -10.46
C LEU A 115 -8.89 -8.41 -9.65
N ASP A 116 -8.11 -8.91 -8.72
CA ASP A 116 -7.26 -8.11 -7.84
C ASP A 116 -5.91 -7.84 -8.52
N PHE A 117 -5.52 -6.59 -8.61
CA PHE A 117 -4.39 -6.08 -9.40
C PHE A 117 -4.55 -6.22 -10.93
N VAL A 118 -4.07 -5.22 -11.66
CA VAL A 118 -4.10 -5.23 -13.13
C VAL A 118 -3.35 -6.42 -13.74
N HIS A 119 -2.30 -6.90 -13.08
CA HIS A 119 -1.52 -8.08 -13.50
C HIS A 119 -2.38 -9.34 -13.61
N THR A 120 -3.40 -9.48 -12.76
CA THR A 120 -4.28 -10.65 -12.76
C THR A 120 -5.08 -10.78 -14.05
N ALA A 121 -5.23 -9.69 -14.81
CA ALA A 121 -5.88 -9.71 -16.10
C ALA A 121 -5.21 -10.65 -17.13
N VAL A 122 -3.93 -11.01 -16.94
CA VAL A 122 -3.22 -11.98 -17.79
C VAL A 122 -3.69 -13.43 -17.55
N LEU A 123 -4.34 -13.68 -16.41
CA LEU A 123 -4.89 -15.00 -16.05
C LEU A 123 -6.34 -15.18 -16.53
N ALA A 124 -7.06 -14.09 -16.83
CA ALA A 124 -8.42 -14.13 -17.34
C ALA A 124 -8.46 -14.49 -18.84
N PRO A 125 -9.57 -15.02 -19.35
CA PRO A 125 -9.80 -15.21 -20.78
C PRO A 125 -9.58 -13.91 -21.56
N THR A 126 -9.10 -14.01 -22.80
CA THR A 126 -8.95 -12.86 -23.70
C THR A 126 -10.34 -12.49 -24.27
N GLY A 127 -10.81 -11.28 -24.00
CA GLY A 127 -12.13 -10.80 -24.44
C GLY A 127 -13.02 -10.39 -23.28
N PRO A 128 -14.29 -10.02 -23.55
CA PRO A 128 -15.26 -9.70 -22.52
C PRO A 128 -15.48 -10.89 -21.58
N LEU A 129 -15.60 -10.61 -20.29
CA LEU A 129 -15.93 -11.65 -19.33
C LEU A 129 -17.44 -11.97 -19.39
N PRO A 130 -17.83 -13.23 -19.16
CA PRO A 130 -19.24 -13.66 -19.36
C PRO A 130 -20.16 -13.24 -18.22
N VAL A 131 -19.64 -12.54 -17.22
CA VAL A 131 -20.33 -12.09 -16.02
C VAL A 131 -19.89 -10.68 -15.67
N ARG A 132 -20.63 -9.99 -14.81
CA ARG A 132 -20.24 -8.68 -14.26
C ARG A 132 -18.80 -8.72 -13.77
N SER A 133 -17.98 -7.80 -14.23
CA SER A 133 -16.54 -7.84 -14.02
C SER A 133 -15.99 -6.54 -13.41
N VAL A 134 -15.21 -6.68 -12.37
CA VAL A 134 -14.54 -5.57 -11.65
C VAL A 134 -13.05 -5.81 -11.65
N LEU A 135 -12.27 -4.80 -12.03
CA LEU A 135 -10.83 -4.80 -11.87
C LEU A 135 -10.46 -3.91 -10.68
N PHE A 136 -9.92 -4.51 -9.63
CA PHE A 136 -9.46 -3.80 -8.45
C PHE A 136 -7.98 -3.47 -8.59
N THR A 137 -7.65 -2.19 -8.77
CA THR A 137 -6.28 -1.72 -8.93
C THR A 137 -5.71 -1.22 -7.60
N HIS A 138 -4.37 -1.23 -7.49
CA HIS A 138 -3.69 -0.79 -6.26
C HIS A 138 -2.71 0.35 -6.49
N ASN A 139 -2.31 0.56 -7.74
CA ASN A 139 -1.39 1.60 -8.18
C ASN A 139 -1.61 1.89 -9.65
N VAL A 140 -1.06 3.00 -10.12
CA VAL A 140 -0.74 3.20 -11.52
C VAL A 140 0.59 2.51 -11.79
N GLU A 141 0.56 1.29 -12.31
CA GLU A 141 1.77 0.46 -12.48
C GLU A 141 2.75 1.08 -13.47
N SER A 142 2.27 1.69 -14.56
CA SER A 142 3.10 2.37 -15.56
C SER A 142 3.93 3.52 -14.96
N GLU A 143 3.41 4.23 -13.96
CA GLU A 143 4.17 5.27 -13.25
C GLU A 143 5.33 4.69 -12.42
N ILE A 144 5.16 3.49 -11.85
CA ILE A 144 6.24 2.81 -11.11
C ILE A 144 7.43 2.56 -12.04
N TYR A 145 7.15 2.14 -13.28
CA TYR A 145 8.18 1.95 -14.30
C TYR A 145 8.80 3.27 -14.77
N GLY A 146 8.01 4.33 -14.89
CA GLY A 146 8.48 5.69 -15.18
C GLY A 146 9.50 6.16 -14.15
N ARG A 147 9.15 6.07 -12.88
CA ARG A 147 10.05 6.44 -11.77
C ARG A 147 11.35 5.63 -11.76
N ASN A 148 11.29 4.34 -12.09
CA ASN A 148 12.50 3.53 -12.24
C ASN A 148 13.38 3.99 -13.41
N ALA A 149 12.78 4.48 -14.50
CA ALA A 149 13.53 5.05 -15.62
C ALA A 149 14.25 6.36 -15.23
N ASP A 150 13.57 7.23 -14.46
CA ASP A 150 14.12 8.54 -14.05
C ASP A 150 15.35 8.38 -13.15
N VAL A 151 15.36 7.32 -12.35
CA VAL A 151 16.42 7.03 -11.38
C VAL A 151 17.46 6.01 -11.88
N ALA A 152 17.37 5.58 -13.13
CA ALA A 152 18.28 4.59 -13.70
C ALA A 152 19.71 5.13 -13.80
N ARG A 153 20.69 4.33 -13.35
CA ARG A 153 22.11 4.72 -13.24
C ARG A 153 22.81 4.96 -14.58
N ASN A 154 22.32 4.37 -15.66
CA ASN A 154 22.92 4.49 -16.98
C ASN A 154 21.86 4.53 -18.07
N ALA A 155 22.28 4.92 -19.29
CA ALA A 155 21.39 5.10 -20.43
C ALA A 155 20.68 3.78 -20.86
N LEU A 156 21.38 2.65 -20.79
CA LEU A 156 20.80 1.35 -21.16
C LEU A 156 19.68 0.94 -20.19
N ALA A 157 19.92 1.01 -18.89
CA ALA A 157 18.90 0.74 -17.89
C ALA A 157 17.69 1.66 -18.03
N ARG A 158 17.94 2.95 -18.31
CA ARG A 158 16.88 3.94 -18.57
C ARG A 158 16.06 3.57 -19.80
N ALA A 159 16.69 3.15 -20.88
CA ALA A 159 16.00 2.72 -22.09
C ALA A 159 15.14 1.48 -21.85
N VAL A 160 15.65 0.49 -21.10
CA VAL A 160 14.89 -0.70 -20.69
C VAL A 160 13.65 -0.30 -19.88
N TRP A 161 13.81 0.53 -18.85
CA TRP A 161 12.68 0.96 -18.02
C TRP A 161 11.64 1.76 -18.79
N ARG A 162 12.05 2.65 -19.71
CA ARG A 162 11.13 3.37 -20.61
C ARG A 162 10.35 2.43 -21.52
N SER A 163 11.02 1.41 -22.08
CA SER A 163 10.36 0.37 -22.86
C SER A 163 9.34 -0.41 -22.03
N GLN A 164 9.70 -0.77 -20.79
CA GLN A 164 8.79 -1.47 -19.88
C GLN A 164 7.60 -0.59 -19.46
N ARG A 165 7.82 0.72 -19.24
CA ARG A 165 6.75 1.69 -19.00
C ARG A 165 5.74 1.70 -20.14
N ALA A 166 6.21 1.86 -21.37
CA ALA A 166 5.33 1.91 -22.55
C ALA A 166 4.52 0.62 -22.73
N LYS A 167 5.14 -0.55 -22.43
CA LYS A 167 4.42 -1.84 -22.44
C LYS A 167 3.38 -1.92 -21.32
N MET A 168 3.71 -1.43 -20.11
CA MET A 168 2.79 -1.45 -18.97
C MET A 168 1.60 -0.53 -19.20
N GLU A 169 1.82 0.68 -19.69
CA GLU A 169 0.76 1.63 -20.01
C GLU A 169 -0.23 1.07 -21.03
N ARG A 170 0.31 0.43 -22.09
CA ARG A 170 -0.54 -0.28 -23.05
C ARG A 170 -1.31 -1.42 -22.42
N PHE A 171 -0.63 -2.25 -21.61
CA PHE A 171 -1.26 -3.38 -20.94
C PHE A 171 -2.33 -2.94 -19.95
N GLU A 172 -2.09 -1.89 -19.14
CA GLU A 172 -3.07 -1.31 -18.22
C GLU A 172 -4.32 -0.84 -18.97
N ARG A 173 -4.12 -0.04 -20.01
CA ARG A 173 -5.21 0.46 -20.85
C ARG A 173 -6.04 -0.66 -21.47
N ASP A 174 -5.38 -1.63 -22.09
CA ASP A 174 -6.04 -2.74 -22.78
C ASP A 174 -6.73 -3.68 -21.78
N ALA A 175 -6.13 -3.93 -20.61
CA ALA A 175 -6.72 -4.74 -19.55
C ALA A 175 -7.96 -4.05 -18.97
N MET A 176 -7.85 -2.78 -18.57
CA MET A 176 -8.93 -2.03 -17.92
C MET A 176 -10.17 -1.89 -18.79
N ARG A 177 -10.00 -1.73 -20.12
CA ARG A 177 -11.12 -1.64 -21.08
C ARG A 177 -11.95 -2.91 -21.20
N ARG A 178 -11.48 -4.03 -20.65
CA ARG A 178 -12.19 -5.32 -20.70
C ARG A 178 -13.16 -5.50 -19.55
N PHE A 179 -13.12 -4.63 -18.55
CA PHE A 179 -13.93 -4.74 -17.33
C PHE A 179 -15.06 -3.73 -17.33
N ASP A 180 -16.19 -4.13 -16.75
CA ASP A 180 -17.36 -3.27 -16.62
C ASP A 180 -17.08 -2.12 -15.63
N THR A 181 -16.21 -2.34 -14.65
CA THR A 181 -15.78 -1.31 -13.68
C THR A 181 -14.32 -1.50 -13.31
N VAL A 182 -13.60 -0.40 -13.24
CA VAL A 182 -12.24 -0.32 -12.67
C VAL A 182 -12.33 0.42 -11.34
N VAL A 183 -11.79 -0.18 -10.29
CA VAL A 183 -11.74 0.42 -8.96
C VAL A 183 -10.32 0.88 -8.65
N ALA A 184 -10.16 2.19 -8.47
CA ALA A 184 -8.93 2.83 -8.01
C ALA A 184 -8.95 3.02 -6.49
N VAL A 185 -7.78 3.22 -5.88
CA VAL A 185 -7.62 3.37 -4.43
C VAL A 185 -7.34 4.80 -3.97
N SER A 186 -7.30 5.73 -4.92
CA SER A 186 -7.21 7.17 -4.67
C SER A 186 -7.86 7.94 -5.82
N GLU A 187 -8.34 9.16 -5.56
CA GLU A 187 -8.88 10.03 -6.62
C GLU A 187 -7.82 10.33 -7.67
N ARG A 188 -6.58 10.58 -7.26
CA ARG A 188 -5.45 10.78 -8.18
C ARG A 188 -5.27 9.63 -9.17
N ASP A 189 -5.32 8.38 -8.68
CA ASP A 189 -5.19 7.23 -9.57
C ASP A 189 -6.43 7.09 -10.46
N GLY A 190 -7.61 7.40 -9.91
CA GLY A 190 -8.85 7.42 -10.66
C GLY A 190 -8.86 8.46 -11.78
N GLU A 191 -8.38 9.66 -11.52
CA GLU A 191 -8.19 10.72 -12.52
C GLU A 191 -7.21 10.27 -13.59
N PHE A 192 -6.05 9.72 -13.22
CA PHE A 192 -5.09 9.18 -14.19
C PHE A 192 -5.72 8.14 -15.11
N PHE A 193 -6.51 7.22 -14.58
CA PHE A 193 -7.17 6.19 -15.40
C PHE A 193 -8.24 6.80 -16.33
N ARG A 194 -8.99 7.80 -15.89
CA ARG A 194 -9.98 8.50 -16.72
C ARG A 194 -9.31 9.34 -17.81
N ASP A 195 -8.38 10.20 -17.42
CA ASP A 195 -7.87 11.27 -18.27
C ASP A 195 -6.72 10.78 -19.17
N GLU A 196 -5.77 10.00 -18.62
CA GLU A 196 -4.59 9.57 -19.38
C GLU A 196 -4.81 8.22 -20.10
N LEU A 197 -5.56 7.29 -19.48
CA LEU A 197 -5.82 5.99 -20.09
C LEU A 197 -7.17 5.92 -20.83
N GLY A 198 -8.05 6.90 -20.66
CA GLY A 198 -9.36 6.96 -21.32
C GLY A 198 -10.30 5.86 -20.85
N ILE A 199 -10.34 5.58 -19.54
CA ILE A 199 -11.19 4.56 -18.94
C ILE A 199 -12.46 5.22 -18.39
N ALA A 200 -13.62 4.94 -18.98
CA ALA A 200 -14.87 5.63 -18.63
C ALA A 200 -15.44 5.19 -17.27
N ASN A 201 -15.36 3.91 -16.94
CA ASN A 201 -16.05 3.34 -15.77
C ASN A 201 -15.10 3.16 -14.59
N VAL A 202 -14.55 4.26 -14.07
CA VAL A 202 -13.68 4.27 -12.90
C VAL A 202 -14.47 4.67 -11.67
N ARG A 203 -14.38 3.83 -10.63
CA ARG A 203 -14.83 4.12 -9.26
C ARG A 203 -13.62 4.25 -8.36
N VAL A 204 -13.77 4.98 -7.27
CA VAL A 204 -12.69 5.14 -6.29
C VAL A 204 -13.19 4.67 -4.93
N ILE A 205 -12.38 3.88 -4.26
CA ILE A 205 -12.56 3.55 -2.85
C ILE A 205 -11.31 3.98 -2.08
N PRO A 206 -11.45 4.52 -0.87
CA PRO A 206 -10.29 4.85 -0.06
C PRO A 206 -9.59 3.57 0.41
N THR A 207 -8.33 3.71 0.81
CA THR A 207 -7.64 2.61 1.48
C THR A 207 -8.13 2.49 2.91
N GLY A 208 -8.59 1.30 3.29
CA GLY A 208 -8.99 0.99 4.65
C GLY A 208 -7.80 0.81 5.59
N VAL A 209 -8.03 1.04 6.87
CA VAL A 209 -7.11 0.72 7.95
C VAL A 209 -7.87 0.07 9.11
N ASP A 210 -7.35 -1.04 9.59
CA ASP A 210 -7.91 -1.76 10.73
C ASP A 210 -7.42 -1.13 12.03
N VAL A 211 -8.15 -0.10 12.51
CA VAL A 211 -7.76 0.63 13.73
C VAL A 211 -7.77 -0.24 14.98
N ASP A 212 -8.48 -1.37 14.97
CA ASP A 212 -8.49 -2.31 16.08
C ASP A 212 -7.23 -3.18 16.07
N PHE A 213 -6.79 -3.60 14.87
CA PHE A 213 -5.51 -4.30 14.69
C PHE A 213 -4.32 -3.42 15.10
N TYR A 214 -4.37 -2.12 14.80
CA TYR A 214 -3.36 -1.13 15.18
C TYR A 214 -3.61 -0.51 16.57
N SER A 215 -4.55 -1.07 17.36
CA SER A 215 -4.86 -0.54 18.68
C SER A 215 -3.82 -0.97 19.72
N PHE A 216 -3.30 0.02 20.43
CA PHE A 216 -2.49 -0.15 21.64
C PHE A 216 -3.10 0.66 22.79
N ALA A 217 -2.69 0.35 24.02
CA ALA A 217 -3.05 1.18 25.16
C ALA A 217 -2.58 2.63 24.94
N PRO A 218 -3.42 3.62 25.25
CA PRO A 218 -2.99 5.02 25.17
C PRO A 218 -1.71 5.24 25.97
N LYS A 219 -0.77 5.98 25.40
CA LYS A 219 0.37 6.47 26.20
C LYS A 219 -0.15 7.46 27.23
N PRO A 220 0.29 7.38 28.50
CA PRO A 220 0.00 8.43 29.45
C PRO A 220 0.51 9.76 28.89
N GLY A 221 -0.28 10.83 29.06
CA GLY A 221 0.11 12.18 28.68
C GLY A 221 1.54 12.46 29.18
N GLY A 222 2.43 12.76 28.23
CA GLY A 222 3.86 12.82 28.51
C GLY A 222 4.31 14.24 28.85
N ASP A 223 5.55 14.33 29.30
CA ASP A 223 6.25 15.60 29.57
C ASP A 223 6.70 16.31 28.28
N ASP A 224 7.24 17.51 28.44
CA ASP A 224 8.12 18.12 27.45
C ASP A 224 9.37 17.23 27.28
N LEU A 225 9.57 16.78 26.04
CA LEU A 225 10.64 15.83 25.69
C LEU A 225 11.92 16.49 25.18
N THR A 226 11.94 17.81 24.96
CA THR A 226 13.11 18.49 24.37
C THR A 226 14.36 18.36 25.23
N GLY A 227 14.24 18.36 26.56
CA GLY A 227 15.34 18.14 27.48
C GLY A 227 15.70 16.67 27.75
N LYS A 228 14.74 15.75 27.49
CA LYS A 228 14.88 14.31 27.78
C LYS A 228 15.21 13.48 26.54
N GLY A 229 15.04 14.07 25.34
CA GLY A 229 15.16 13.41 24.05
C GLY A 229 13.86 12.77 23.60
N GLY A 230 13.43 13.10 22.38
CA GLY A 230 12.26 12.51 21.76
C GLY A 230 12.62 11.30 20.91
N LYS A 231 11.77 10.28 20.93
CA LYS A 231 11.89 9.10 20.09
C LYS A 231 11.09 9.29 18.81
N LEU A 232 11.81 9.43 17.70
CA LEU A 232 11.21 9.57 16.38
C LEU A 232 11.17 8.20 15.69
N VAL A 233 10.17 7.97 14.84
CA VAL A 233 10.09 6.76 14.01
C VAL A 233 9.83 7.09 12.54
N PHE A 234 10.47 6.35 11.67
CA PHE A 234 10.16 6.28 10.25
C PHE A 234 9.92 4.83 9.87
N THR A 235 8.84 4.54 9.14
CA THR A 235 8.53 3.20 8.63
C THR A 235 8.58 3.17 7.10
N GLY A 236 9.17 2.12 6.52
CA GLY A 236 9.12 1.91 5.08
C GLY A 236 10.27 1.10 4.52
N SER A 237 9.98 0.33 3.47
CA SER A 237 11.00 -0.45 2.75
C SER A 237 12.02 0.47 2.07
N MET A 238 13.31 0.18 2.24
CA MET A 238 14.39 0.90 1.56
C MET A 238 14.62 0.41 0.11
N ASP A 239 13.84 -0.52 -0.38
CA ASP A 239 13.77 -0.83 -1.81
C ASP A 239 13.11 0.30 -2.60
N TRP A 240 12.37 1.17 -1.92
CA TRP A 240 11.67 2.29 -2.51
C TRP A 240 12.48 3.60 -2.32
N ARG A 241 12.99 4.12 -3.45
CA ARG A 241 13.91 5.27 -3.46
C ARG A 241 13.40 6.52 -2.75
N PRO A 242 12.13 6.92 -2.84
CA PRO A 242 11.64 8.06 -2.08
C PRO A 242 11.85 7.97 -0.56
N ASN A 243 11.83 6.77 0.00
CA ASN A 243 12.16 6.59 1.42
C ASN A 243 13.63 6.92 1.72
N ILE A 244 14.53 6.45 0.83
CA ILE A 244 15.97 6.72 0.96
C ILE A 244 16.25 8.20 0.76
N ASP A 245 15.63 8.83 -0.24
CA ASP A 245 15.78 10.26 -0.54
C ASP A 245 15.30 11.12 0.62
N GLY A 246 14.13 10.83 1.18
CA GLY A 246 13.59 11.56 2.33
C GLY A 246 14.48 11.44 3.57
N LEU A 247 14.99 10.25 3.87
CA LEU A 247 15.92 10.04 4.98
C LEU A 247 17.26 10.73 4.75
N GLN A 248 17.78 10.72 3.52
CA GLN A 248 19.01 11.44 3.18
C GLN A 248 18.83 12.94 3.34
N TRP A 249 17.72 13.49 2.86
CA TRP A 249 17.39 14.90 3.05
C TRP A 249 17.24 15.28 4.53
N LEU A 250 16.55 14.45 5.31
CA LEU A 250 16.44 14.63 6.75
C LEU A 250 17.81 14.67 7.41
N MET A 251 18.71 13.76 7.04
CA MET A 251 20.08 13.67 7.54
C MET A 251 20.91 14.90 7.20
N ASP A 252 20.75 15.40 5.97
CA ASP A 252 21.61 16.48 5.45
C ASP A 252 21.14 17.86 5.90
N GLU A 253 19.84 18.08 6.03
CA GLU A 253 19.30 19.42 6.16
C GLU A 253 18.51 19.68 7.46
N ALA A 254 17.71 18.70 7.94
CA ALA A 254 16.81 18.95 9.06
C ALA A 254 17.31 18.38 10.41
N TRP A 255 18.00 17.23 10.40
CA TRP A 255 18.37 16.53 11.64
C TRP A 255 19.24 17.35 12.59
N ALA A 256 20.23 18.07 12.05
CA ALA A 256 21.10 18.93 12.87
C ALA A 256 20.31 20.00 13.64
N ARG A 257 19.24 20.54 13.06
CA ARG A 257 18.35 21.52 13.71
C ARG A 257 17.54 20.88 14.84
N ILE A 258 17.09 19.65 14.66
CA ILE A 258 16.34 18.89 15.69
C ILE A 258 17.25 18.65 16.90
N VAL A 259 18.44 18.09 16.69
CA VAL A 259 19.34 17.76 17.79
C VAL A 259 19.97 18.99 18.46
N ALA A 260 20.10 20.12 17.77
CA ALA A 260 20.52 21.37 18.37
C ALA A 260 19.58 21.83 19.48
N ALA A 261 18.26 21.59 19.32
CA ALA A 261 17.24 21.98 20.30
C ALA A 261 16.78 20.82 21.20
N SER A 262 17.04 19.57 20.80
CA SER A 262 16.70 18.33 21.54
C SER A 262 17.84 17.30 21.36
N PRO A 263 18.99 17.48 22.08
CA PRO A 263 20.22 16.73 21.82
C PRO A 263 20.13 15.22 22.02
N ALA A 264 19.23 14.76 22.89
CA ALA A 264 19.02 13.35 23.16
C ALA A 264 17.93 12.69 22.24
N SER A 265 17.50 13.39 21.19
CA SER A 265 16.55 12.81 20.23
C SER A 265 17.16 11.67 19.42
N GLU A 266 16.39 10.60 19.26
CA GLU A 266 16.77 9.42 18.49
C GLU A 266 15.77 9.15 17.36
N LEU A 267 16.23 8.49 16.28
CA LEU A 267 15.38 8.06 15.18
C LEU A 267 15.49 6.56 14.95
N VAL A 268 14.36 5.87 15.02
CA VAL A 268 14.26 4.45 14.66
C VAL A 268 13.69 4.33 13.24
N ILE A 269 14.47 3.72 12.36
CA ILE A 269 14.13 3.51 10.96
C ILE A 269 13.76 2.04 10.78
N VAL A 270 12.46 1.78 10.63
CA VAL A 270 11.90 0.44 10.53
C VAL A 270 11.63 0.09 9.08
N GLY A 271 12.38 -0.87 8.53
CA GLY A 271 12.16 -1.32 7.16
C GLY A 271 13.31 -2.13 6.58
N ARG A 272 12.93 -3.02 5.66
CA ARG A 272 13.88 -3.95 5.02
C ARG A 272 14.88 -3.22 4.12
N ASN A 273 16.04 -3.86 3.94
CA ASN A 273 17.08 -3.52 2.97
C ASN A 273 17.64 -2.09 3.11
N PRO A 274 18.02 -1.63 4.33
CA PRO A 274 18.66 -0.33 4.49
C PRO A 274 19.96 -0.28 3.69
N PRO A 275 20.18 0.76 2.84
CA PRO A 275 21.40 0.88 2.06
C PRO A 275 22.62 1.01 2.96
N ARG A 276 23.64 0.18 2.75
CA ARG A 276 24.88 0.22 3.52
C ARG A 276 25.50 1.63 3.59
N ARG A 277 25.39 2.40 2.47
CA ARG A 277 25.88 3.77 2.40
C ARG A 277 25.16 4.69 3.38
N LEU A 278 23.82 4.60 3.47
CA LEU A 278 23.02 5.44 4.38
C LEU A 278 23.34 5.11 5.84
N VAL A 279 23.43 3.81 6.17
CA VAL A 279 23.78 3.34 7.51
C VAL A 279 25.19 3.80 7.91
N ALA A 280 26.17 3.62 7.03
CA ALA A 280 27.55 4.04 7.27
C ALA A 280 27.69 5.57 7.44
N GLU A 281 26.92 6.34 6.66
CA GLU A 281 26.92 7.79 6.75
C GLU A 281 26.30 8.28 8.07
N ALA A 282 25.20 7.69 8.52
CA ALA A 282 24.61 7.99 9.82
C ALA A 282 25.60 7.69 10.97
N ALA A 283 26.26 6.54 10.92
CA ALA A 283 27.29 6.17 11.91
C ALA A 283 28.49 7.11 11.87
N ARG A 284 28.99 7.47 10.68
CA ARG A 284 30.11 8.41 10.52
C ARG A 284 29.81 9.80 11.10
N ARG A 285 28.57 10.27 10.98
CA ARG A 285 28.10 11.55 11.55
C ARG A 285 27.74 11.44 13.03
N GLY A 286 27.83 10.27 13.63
CA GLY A 286 27.46 10.04 15.04
C GLY A 286 25.98 10.27 15.34
N LEU A 287 25.10 10.02 14.37
CA LEU A 287 23.68 10.23 14.55
C LEU A 287 23.06 9.12 15.41
N ALA A 288 22.16 9.49 16.32
CA ALA A 288 21.37 8.54 17.10
C ALA A 288 20.26 7.89 16.24
N TRP A 289 20.67 7.22 15.17
CA TRP A 289 19.79 6.56 14.20
C TRP A 289 19.94 5.05 14.29
N THR A 290 18.84 4.35 14.50
CA THR A 290 18.80 2.89 14.55
C THR A 290 18.06 2.35 13.33
N PHE A 291 18.70 1.47 12.56
CA PHE A 291 18.12 0.77 11.41
C PHE A 291 17.78 -0.66 11.81
N THR A 292 16.49 -0.99 11.91
CA THR A 292 16.04 -2.33 12.37
C THR A 292 16.18 -3.41 11.30
N GLY A 293 16.16 -3.03 10.02
CA GLY A 293 15.93 -3.99 8.95
C GLY A 293 14.47 -4.45 8.89
N LEU A 294 14.23 -5.64 8.32
CA LEU A 294 12.92 -6.28 8.31
C LEU A 294 12.55 -6.72 9.73
N VAL A 295 11.37 -6.34 10.17
CA VAL A 295 10.77 -6.76 11.44
C VAL A 295 9.46 -7.51 11.17
N ASP A 296 9.07 -8.39 12.07
CA ASP A 296 7.80 -9.13 11.97
C ASP A 296 6.60 -8.23 12.25
N ASP A 297 6.76 -7.25 13.14
CA ASP A 297 5.71 -6.33 13.55
C ASP A 297 6.27 -4.90 13.76
N VAL A 298 5.72 -3.95 13.01
CA VAL A 298 6.13 -2.54 13.11
C VAL A 298 5.42 -1.79 14.25
N ARG A 299 4.33 -2.36 14.77
CA ARG A 299 3.43 -1.67 15.70
C ARG A 299 4.11 -1.25 16.99
N SER A 300 4.95 -2.12 17.58
CA SER A 300 5.69 -1.77 18.79
C SER A 300 6.60 -0.56 18.60
N TYR A 301 7.32 -0.51 17.49
CA TYR A 301 8.23 0.60 17.18
C TYR A 301 7.50 1.93 17.01
N VAL A 302 6.35 1.93 16.33
CA VAL A 302 5.53 3.13 16.11
C VAL A 302 4.83 3.54 17.42
N HIS A 303 4.33 2.55 18.18
CA HIS A 303 3.72 2.81 19.47
C HIS A 303 4.72 3.42 20.46
N ASP A 304 5.96 2.95 20.49
CA ASP A 304 7.00 3.45 21.40
C ASP A 304 7.52 4.84 21.01
N ALA A 305 7.31 5.27 19.78
CA ALA A 305 7.76 6.57 19.29
C ALA A 305 6.85 7.71 19.76
N ASP A 306 7.43 8.89 19.93
CA ASP A 306 6.70 10.11 20.29
C ASP A 306 6.19 10.85 19.07
N VAL A 307 6.89 10.75 17.94
CA VAL A 307 6.52 11.36 16.65
C VAL A 307 6.89 10.43 15.50
N CYS A 308 5.95 10.19 14.61
CA CYS A 308 6.22 9.55 13.31
C CYS A 308 6.56 10.62 12.27
N ILE A 309 7.67 10.43 11.55
CA ILE A 309 8.12 11.38 10.54
C ILE A 309 8.01 10.80 9.14
N ILE A 310 7.50 11.60 8.20
CA ILE A 310 7.30 11.23 6.79
C ILE A 310 7.95 12.29 5.89
N PRO A 311 9.29 12.33 5.78
CA PRO A 311 10.02 13.36 5.06
C PRO A 311 10.10 13.09 3.55
N LEU A 312 9.00 12.67 2.92
CA LEU A 312 8.97 12.32 1.49
C LEU A 312 8.91 13.57 0.62
N ARG A 313 9.83 13.68 -0.34
CA ARG A 313 9.89 14.79 -1.31
C ARG A 313 9.43 14.40 -2.70
N ALA A 314 9.29 13.12 -2.96
CA ALA A 314 8.82 12.55 -4.20
C ALA A 314 8.16 11.21 -3.96
N GLY A 315 7.46 10.70 -4.95
CA GLY A 315 6.85 9.38 -4.91
C GLY A 315 5.35 9.44 -5.15
N GLY A 316 4.73 8.29 -5.30
CA GLY A 316 3.29 8.10 -5.48
C GLY A 316 2.85 6.85 -4.73
N GLY A 317 1.61 6.45 -4.93
CA GLY A 317 0.97 5.31 -4.28
C GLY A 317 0.43 5.66 -2.89
N THR A 318 -0.39 4.76 -2.36
CA THR A 318 -1.08 4.96 -1.08
C THR A 318 -0.09 5.05 0.08
N ARG A 319 -0.24 6.06 0.89
CA ARG A 319 0.60 6.36 2.05
C ARG A 319 0.15 5.58 3.29
N LEU A 320 0.03 4.24 3.19
CA LEU A 320 -0.43 3.38 4.30
C LEU A 320 0.30 3.66 5.62
N LYS A 321 1.59 3.92 5.57
CA LYS A 321 2.41 4.24 6.76
C LYS A 321 1.88 5.42 7.58
N VAL A 322 1.22 6.39 6.92
CA VAL A 322 0.58 7.53 7.60
C VAL A 322 -0.62 7.04 8.39
N TYR A 323 -1.48 6.25 7.75
CA TYR A 323 -2.66 5.67 8.40
C TYR A 323 -2.27 4.69 9.53
N GLU A 324 -1.23 3.89 9.34
CA GLU A 324 -0.69 3.00 10.37
C GLU A 324 -0.22 3.78 11.60
N ALA A 325 0.56 4.85 11.40
CA ALA A 325 1.01 5.70 12.50
C ALA A 325 -0.15 6.35 13.25
N MET A 326 -1.12 6.92 12.51
CA MET A 326 -2.32 7.54 13.09
C MET A 326 -3.20 6.53 13.84
N ALA A 327 -3.38 5.32 13.28
CA ALA A 327 -4.14 4.26 13.94
C ALA A 327 -3.50 3.79 15.26
N LEU A 328 -2.16 3.81 15.33
CA LEU A 328 -1.39 3.54 16.53
C LEU A 328 -1.35 4.71 17.52
N GLY A 329 -2.01 5.84 17.20
CA GLY A 329 -2.01 7.02 18.06
C GLY A 329 -0.67 7.75 18.10
N CYS A 330 0.19 7.59 17.08
CA CYS A 330 1.43 8.31 16.95
C CYS A 330 1.21 9.56 16.10
N PRO A 331 1.47 10.79 16.61
CA PRO A 331 1.32 12.00 15.85
C PRO A 331 2.33 12.05 14.69
N VAL A 332 1.89 12.58 13.54
CA VAL A 332 2.65 12.56 12.29
C VAL A 332 3.14 13.95 11.93
N VAL A 333 4.43 14.08 11.59
CA VAL A 333 4.99 15.21 10.84
C VAL A 333 5.26 14.76 9.42
N SER A 334 4.72 15.47 8.44
CA SER A 334 4.84 15.08 7.03
C SER A 334 4.94 16.26 6.09
N THR A 335 5.63 16.05 4.96
CA THR A 335 5.50 16.94 3.79
C THR A 335 4.13 16.74 3.12
N ALA A 336 3.72 17.66 2.24
CA ALA A 336 2.52 17.49 1.40
C ALA A 336 2.61 16.21 0.56
N VAL A 337 3.79 15.92 0.02
CA VAL A 337 4.04 14.67 -0.74
C VAL A 337 3.86 13.43 0.13
N GLY A 338 4.21 13.51 1.41
CA GLY A 338 4.10 12.37 2.34
C GLY A 338 2.65 11.97 2.65
N VAL A 339 1.69 12.87 2.51
CA VAL A 339 0.25 12.65 2.71
C VAL A 339 -0.57 12.79 1.42
N GLU A 340 0.09 12.90 0.28
CA GLU A 340 -0.57 13.07 -1.03
C GLU A 340 -1.63 11.99 -1.26
N GLY A 341 -2.82 12.41 -1.69
CA GLY A 341 -3.97 11.51 -1.94
C GLY A 341 -4.70 11.04 -0.69
N LEU A 342 -4.32 11.51 0.50
CA LEU A 342 -5.04 11.27 1.75
C LEU A 342 -5.88 12.51 2.11
N PRO A 343 -7.18 12.36 2.40
CA PRO A 343 -8.06 13.47 2.75
C PRO A 343 -7.84 13.91 4.21
N LEU A 344 -6.61 14.32 4.53
CA LEU A 344 -6.17 14.74 5.86
C LEU A 344 -6.04 16.25 5.93
N VAL A 345 -6.37 16.82 7.09
CA VAL A 345 -6.28 18.26 7.37
C VAL A 345 -5.04 18.52 8.21
N ALA A 346 -4.20 19.44 7.73
CA ALA A 346 -3.01 19.87 8.48
C ALA A 346 -3.41 20.57 9.79
N ASP A 347 -2.59 20.44 10.83
CA ASP A 347 -2.78 20.91 12.21
C ASP A 347 -4.02 20.35 12.95
N GLU A 348 -4.78 19.48 12.27
CA GLU A 348 -5.87 18.70 12.86
C GLU A 348 -5.49 17.20 12.96
N HIS A 349 -5.06 16.60 11.83
CA HIS A 349 -4.74 15.19 11.74
C HIS A 349 -3.23 14.91 11.70
N TYR A 350 -2.43 15.86 11.25
CA TYR A 350 -0.97 15.77 11.18
C TYR A 350 -0.36 17.18 11.16
N VAL A 351 0.93 17.30 11.42
CA VAL A 351 1.65 18.57 11.28
C VAL A 351 2.34 18.60 9.92
N ARG A 352 2.00 19.61 9.10
CA ARG A 352 2.61 19.80 7.78
C ARG A 352 3.91 20.57 7.89
N ALA A 353 4.92 20.15 7.11
CA ALA A 353 6.19 20.84 6.98
C ALA A 353 6.82 20.58 5.62
N GLU A 354 7.27 21.59 4.91
CA GLU A 354 7.76 21.45 3.53
C GLU A 354 9.28 21.55 3.40
N ASP A 355 9.90 22.43 4.15
CA ASP A 355 11.35 22.59 4.14
C ASP A 355 12.03 22.10 5.43
N ALA A 356 13.33 22.15 5.47
CA ALA A 356 14.11 21.61 6.58
C ALA A 356 13.93 22.36 7.90
N GLU A 357 13.69 23.66 7.84
CA GLU A 357 13.45 24.51 8.99
C GLU A 357 12.06 24.25 9.58
N ASP A 358 11.05 24.28 8.71
CA ASP A 358 9.67 23.94 9.07
C ASP A 358 9.57 22.50 9.64
N PHE A 359 10.28 21.54 9.01
CA PHE A 359 10.23 20.13 9.43
C PHE A 359 10.85 19.95 10.83
N ALA A 360 11.98 20.57 11.07
CA ALA A 360 12.60 20.58 12.40
C ALA A 360 11.70 21.29 13.42
N ALA A 361 11.14 22.45 13.08
CA ALA A 361 10.23 23.19 13.94
C ALA A 361 8.96 22.39 14.29
N ALA A 362 8.36 21.70 13.30
CA ALA A 362 7.20 20.85 13.50
C ALA A 362 7.48 19.66 14.44
N VAL A 363 8.63 18.98 14.26
CA VAL A 363 9.07 17.91 15.16
C VAL A 363 9.26 18.47 16.58
N LEU A 364 10.00 19.55 16.73
CA LEU A 364 10.25 20.15 18.04
C LEU A 364 8.98 20.67 18.72
N ARG A 365 8.03 21.20 17.96
CA ARG A 365 6.72 21.62 18.47
C ARG A 365 6.00 20.42 19.11
N LEU A 366 5.96 19.27 18.43
CA LEU A 366 5.35 18.06 18.99
C LEU A 366 6.13 17.51 20.18
N LEU A 367 7.47 17.61 20.20
CA LEU A 367 8.25 17.15 21.35
C LEU A 367 8.03 18.02 22.61
N ARG A 368 7.84 19.33 22.44
CA ARG A 368 7.64 20.29 23.55
C ARG A 368 6.24 20.25 24.14
N ASP A 369 5.23 20.00 23.31
CA ASP A 369 3.82 20.17 23.67
C ASP A 369 3.09 18.81 23.71
N PRO A 370 2.96 18.21 24.91
CA PRO A 370 2.27 16.94 25.07
C PRO A 370 0.77 17.02 24.76
N GLU A 371 0.12 18.16 25.04
CA GLU A 371 -1.30 18.34 24.77
C GLU A 371 -1.56 18.37 23.25
N LEU A 372 -0.67 19.04 22.51
CA LEU A 372 -0.73 19.05 21.03
C LEU A 372 -0.51 17.64 20.47
N ARG A 373 0.45 16.86 21.00
CA ARG A 373 0.68 15.47 20.58
C ARG A 373 -0.58 14.63 20.73
N GLU A 374 -1.18 14.69 21.93
CA GLU A 374 -2.38 13.92 22.24
C GLU A 374 -3.57 14.37 21.36
N ARG A 375 -3.77 15.68 21.22
CA ARG A 375 -4.85 16.24 20.41
C ARG A 375 -4.79 15.80 18.95
N ILE A 376 -3.62 15.91 18.32
CA ILE A 376 -3.40 15.50 16.90
C ILE A 376 -3.58 13.99 16.74
N ALA A 377 -2.98 13.19 17.62
CA ALA A 377 -3.09 11.75 17.58
C ALA A 377 -4.54 11.26 17.76
N ALA A 378 -5.27 11.83 18.73
CA ALA A 378 -6.66 11.49 18.99
C ALA A 378 -7.59 11.89 17.83
N ALA A 379 -7.42 13.10 17.28
CA ALA A 379 -8.20 13.59 16.13
C ALA A 379 -7.96 12.70 14.90
N ALA A 380 -6.70 12.41 14.57
CA ALA A 380 -6.32 11.56 13.45
C ALA A 380 -6.92 10.14 13.59
N ARG A 381 -6.79 9.52 14.76
CA ARG A 381 -7.33 8.18 15.00
C ARG A 381 -8.85 8.15 14.91
N LYS A 382 -9.53 9.13 15.52
CA LYS A 382 -11.00 9.28 15.45
C LYS A 382 -11.47 9.41 14.00
N TYR A 383 -10.76 10.23 13.21
CA TYR A 383 -11.05 10.42 11.80
C TYR A 383 -10.90 9.12 11.00
N LEU A 384 -9.82 8.37 11.23
CA LEU A 384 -9.60 7.08 10.56
C LEU A 384 -10.69 6.06 10.92
N ALA A 385 -11.02 5.92 12.20
CA ALA A 385 -12.04 4.98 12.66
C ALA A 385 -13.42 5.29 12.04
N ALA A 386 -13.75 6.58 11.88
CA ALA A 386 -15.01 7.03 11.33
C ALA A 386 -15.11 6.86 9.80
N ASN A 387 -13.98 6.96 9.06
CA ASN A 387 -14.01 7.09 7.60
C ASN A 387 -13.31 5.97 6.83
N PHE A 388 -12.41 5.19 7.47
CA PHE A 388 -11.52 4.26 6.78
C PHE A 388 -11.47 2.87 7.40
N SER A 389 -12.48 2.50 8.20
CA SER A 389 -12.53 1.13 8.74
C SER A 389 -12.67 0.10 7.61
N PRO A 390 -12.11 -1.12 7.74
CA PRO A 390 -12.26 -2.18 6.75
C PRO A 390 -13.71 -2.44 6.38
N ARG A 391 -14.62 -2.32 7.37
CA ARG A 391 -16.05 -2.52 7.16
C ARG A 391 -16.67 -1.45 6.26
N MET A 392 -16.26 -0.18 6.41
CA MET A 392 -16.77 0.90 5.55
C MET A 392 -16.24 0.75 4.13
N VAL A 393 -14.94 0.51 3.98
CA VAL A 393 -14.31 0.32 2.67
C VAL A 393 -14.85 -0.94 1.98
N GLY A 394 -15.02 -2.04 2.74
CA GLY A 394 -15.62 -3.27 2.25
C GLY A 394 -17.06 -3.06 1.75
N ARG A 395 -17.89 -2.28 2.47
CA ARG A 395 -19.25 -1.94 2.03
C ARG A 395 -19.27 -1.08 0.77
N ALA A 396 -18.40 -0.07 0.69
CA ALA A 396 -18.28 0.75 -0.52
C ALA A 396 -17.86 -0.10 -1.74
N PHE A 397 -16.95 -1.05 -1.54
CA PHE A 397 -16.55 -2.00 -2.58
C PHE A 397 -17.69 -2.96 -2.95
N GLU A 398 -18.43 -3.44 -1.97
CA GLU A 398 -19.59 -4.31 -2.14
C GLU A 398 -20.70 -3.62 -2.95
N GLU A 399 -20.99 -2.34 -2.68
CA GLU A 399 -21.95 -1.53 -3.44
C GLU A 399 -21.54 -1.39 -4.90
N ILE A 400 -20.26 -1.16 -5.18
CA ILE A 400 -19.73 -1.14 -6.55
C ILE A 400 -19.90 -2.50 -7.24
N CYS A 401 -19.67 -3.60 -6.54
CA CYS A 401 -19.85 -4.94 -7.09
C CYS A 401 -21.33 -5.26 -7.37
N LEU A 402 -22.25 -4.72 -6.58
CA LEU A 402 -23.71 -4.90 -6.77
C LEU A 402 -24.29 -4.08 -7.93
N GLU A 403 -23.59 -3.05 -8.42
CA GLU A 403 -24.05 -2.28 -9.59
C GLU A 403 -24.29 -3.22 -10.79
N GLY A 404 -25.53 -3.30 -11.27
CA GLY A 404 -25.91 -4.13 -12.43
C GLY A 404 -26.07 -5.64 -12.15
N VAL A 405 -26.01 -6.07 -10.90
CA VAL A 405 -26.41 -7.42 -10.48
C VAL A 405 -27.94 -7.41 -10.31
N SER A 406 -28.66 -8.17 -11.12
CA SER A 406 -30.12 -8.34 -10.97
C SER A 406 -30.40 -9.08 -9.65
N ARG A 407 -31.26 -8.51 -8.82
CA ARG A 407 -31.74 -9.15 -7.58
C ARG A 407 -32.80 -10.21 -7.89
#